data_43d2a237a9a88f5eadf6deaf8714e926
#
_entry.id   43d2a237a9a88f5eadf6deaf8714e926
#
_cell.length_a   1.000
_cell.length_b   1.000
_cell.length_c   1.000
_cell.angle_alpha   90.00
_cell.angle_beta   90.00
_cell.angle_gamma   90.00
#
_symmetry.space_group_name_H-M   'P 1'
#
loop_
_entity.id
_entity.type
_entity.pdbx_description
1 polymer ?
#
loop_
_entity_poly.entity_id
_entity_poly.type
_entity_poly.pdbx_seq_one_letter_code
_entity_poly.pdbx_strand_id
1 'polypeptide(L)'
;YKRQEFVDAMLDKLPPVIARHQVDRFLGGLVSPFTVKNADLAGTGPEVAWRVGNKVAYKTDSLVGWLVQTMGVKRIQNLNSL
;
A
#
# COMPACT_ATOMS: atom_id res chain seq x y z
N TYR A 1 -17.93 -2.30 2.85
CA TYR A 1 -18.25 -2.82 1.54
C TYR A 1 -16.97 -3.11 0.73
N LYS A 2 -16.90 -2.79 -0.54
CA LYS A 2 -15.84 -3.25 -1.47
C LYS A 2 -14.43 -2.82 -1.07
N ARG A 3 -14.31 -1.58 -0.57
CA ARG A 3 -13.02 -1.06 -0.12
C ARG A 3 -12.50 -1.87 1.06
N GLN A 4 -13.37 -2.17 2.02
CA GLN A 4 -12.99 -2.94 3.19
C GLN A 4 -12.67 -4.38 2.81
N GLU A 5 -13.41 -4.94 1.86
CA GLU A 5 -13.13 -6.27 1.33
C GLU A 5 -11.70 -6.35 0.78
N PHE A 6 -11.31 -5.35 -0.01
CA PHE A 6 -9.96 -5.29 -0.56
C PHE A 6 -8.91 -5.13 0.53
N VAL A 7 -9.14 -4.24 1.48
CA VAL A 7 -8.22 -4.02 2.59
C VAL A 7 -8.03 -5.30 3.41
N ASP A 8 -9.12 -5.98 3.72
CA ASP A 8 -9.06 -7.22 4.48
C ASP A 8 -8.28 -8.30 3.72
N ALA A 9 -8.52 -8.41 2.42
CA ALA A 9 -7.81 -9.38 1.59
C ALA A 9 -6.30 -9.07 1.56
N MET A 10 -5.95 -7.80 1.44
CA MET A 10 -4.54 -7.40 1.42
C MET A 10 -3.85 -7.66 2.76
N LEU A 11 -4.53 -7.38 3.87
CA LEU A 11 -3.92 -7.50 5.20
C LEU A 11 -3.80 -8.94 5.68
N ASP A 12 -4.55 -9.87 5.10
CA ASP A 12 -4.65 -11.24 5.60
C ASP A 12 -3.30 -11.93 5.72
N LYS A 13 -2.44 -11.77 4.72
CA LYS A 13 -1.16 -12.49 4.66
C LYS A 13 0.07 -11.59 4.68
N LEU A 14 -0.12 -10.31 4.88
CA LEU A 14 1.00 -9.38 4.89
C LEU A 14 1.68 -9.32 6.25
N PRO A 15 3.01 -9.12 6.29
CA PRO A 15 3.69 -8.91 7.56
C PRO A 15 3.24 -7.57 8.17
N PRO A 16 3.41 -7.39 9.49
CA PRO A 16 2.96 -6.16 10.15
C PRO A 16 3.72 -4.90 9.76
N VAL A 17 4.93 -5.06 9.23
CA VAL A 17 5.77 -3.94 8.79
C VAL A 17 6.39 -4.29 7.45
N ILE A 18 6.37 -3.34 6.52
CA ILE A 18 6.92 -3.54 5.17
C ILE A 18 7.94 -2.43 4.88
N ALA A 19 9.14 -2.83 4.49
CA ALA A 19 10.17 -1.88 4.11
C ALA A 19 9.86 -1.25 2.76
N ARG A 20 10.25 0.02 2.59
CA ARG A 20 9.97 0.76 1.35
C ARG A 20 10.46 0.02 0.10
N HIS A 21 11.65 -0.54 0.16
CA HIS A 21 12.24 -1.20 -1.02
C HIS A 21 11.54 -2.51 -1.40
N GLN A 22 10.60 -2.99 -0.59
CA GLN A 22 9.87 -4.22 -0.84
C GLN A 22 8.37 -4.02 -1.01
N VAL A 23 7.90 -2.77 -1.09
CA VAL A 23 6.45 -2.53 -1.18
C VAL A 23 5.86 -3.13 -2.46
N ASP A 24 6.59 -3.08 -3.57
CA ASP A 24 6.09 -3.65 -4.83
C ASP A 24 5.93 -5.16 -4.73
N ARG A 25 6.84 -5.84 -4.03
CA ARG A 25 6.79 -7.27 -3.85
C ARG A 25 5.61 -7.69 -2.98
N PHE A 26 5.45 -7.04 -1.82
CA PHE A 26 4.40 -7.42 -0.89
C PHE A 26 3.02 -6.96 -1.31
N LEU A 27 2.94 -5.89 -2.07
CA LEU A 27 1.66 -5.36 -2.55
C LEU A 27 1.33 -5.83 -3.96
N GLY A 28 1.98 -6.91 -4.41
CA GLY A 28 1.63 -7.54 -5.68
C GLY A 28 1.88 -6.68 -6.91
N GLY A 29 2.82 -5.75 -6.83
CA GLY A 29 3.14 -4.89 -7.96
C GLY A 29 2.19 -3.71 -8.15
N LEU A 30 1.27 -3.48 -7.20
CA LEU A 30 0.30 -2.40 -7.32
C LEU A 30 0.91 -1.02 -7.16
N VAL A 31 2.06 -0.94 -6.50
CA VAL A 31 2.74 0.33 -6.28
C VAL A 31 4.24 0.06 -6.21
N SER A 32 5.05 1.02 -6.66
CA SER A 32 6.50 0.88 -6.63
C SER A 32 7.09 1.62 -5.43
N PRO A 33 8.30 1.24 -4.98
CA PRO A 33 8.99 1.99 -3.94
C PRO A 33 9.19 3.46 -4.31
N PHE A 34 9.42 3.74 -5.58
CA PHE A 34 9.60 5.10 -6.06
C PHE A 34 8.35 5.94 -5.86
N THR A 35 7.18 5.37 -6.14
CA THR A 35 5.91 6.07 -5.96
C THR A 35 5.67 6.41 -4.48
N VAL A 36 5.94 5.46 -3.58
CA VAL A 36 5.77 5.70 -2.15
C VAL A 36 6.77 6.74 -1.65
N LYS A 37 8.00 6.66 -2.12
CA LYS A 37 9.03 7.65 -1.77
C LYS A 37 8.62 9.06 -2.18
N ASN A 38 8.10 9.22 -3.40
CA ASN A 38 7.67 10.52 -3.88
C ASN A 38 6.49 11.04 -3.07
N ALA A 39 5.57 10.19 -2.68
CA ALA A 39 4.45 10.57 -1.83
C ALA A 39 4.95 11.07 -0.47
N ASP A 40 5.94 10.38 0.12
CA ASP A 40 6.54 10.82 1.38
C ASP A 40 7.19 12.18 1.25
N LEU A 41 7.93 12.41 0.16
CA LEU A 41 8.57 13.70 -0.08
C LEU A 41 7.55 14.82 -0.25
N ALA A 42 6.39 14.52 -0.78
CA ALA A 42 5.30 15.47 -0.95
C ALA A 42 4.44 15.63 0.31
N GLY A 43 4.70 14.85 1.34
CA GLY A 43 3.92 14.89 2.57
C GLY A 43 2.57 14.17 2.50
N THR A 44 2.38 13.33 1.48
CA THR A 44 1.11 12.65 1.25
C THR A 44 1.24 11.13 1.29
N GLY A 45 2.31 10.62 1.89
CA GLY A 45 2.55 9.17 1.99
C GLY A 45 1.77 8.51 3.12
N PRO A 46 2.06 7.22 3.37
CA PRO A 46 1.43 6.51 4.48
C PRO A 46 1.62 7.22 5.80
N GLU A 47 0.61 7.14 6.67
CA GLU A 47 0.58 7.91 7.90
C GLU A 47 1.65 7.47 8.90
N VAL A 48 1.87 6.17 9.04
CA VAL A 48 2.82 5.64 10.00
C VAL A 48 4.03 5.05 9.28
N ALA A 49 5.18 5.67 9.48
CA ALA A 49 6.43 5.24 8.89
C ALA A 49 7.55 5.40 9.91
N TRP A 50 8.55 4.55 9.80
CA TRP A 50 9.72 4.58 10.68
C TRP A 50 10.99 4.56 9.85
N ARG A 51 12.03 5.19 10.39
CA ARG A 51 13.37 5.03 9.85
C ARG A 51 14.09 3.98 10.70
N VAL A 52 14.53 2.92 10.05
CA VAL A 52 15.28 1.85 10.69
C VAL A 52 16.66 1.80 10.03
N GLY A 53 17.65 2.36 10.72
CA GLY A 53 18.97 2.56 10.10
C GLY A 53 18.85 3.57 8.99
N ASN A 54 19.24 3.17 7.76
CA ASN A 54 19.12 4.01 6.58
C ASN A 54 17.92 3.64 5.70
N LYS A 55 17.03 2.81 6.21
CA LYS A 55 15.86 2.35 5.45
C LYS A 55 14.59 2.89 6.08
N VAL A 56 13.55 3.00 5.26
CA VAL A 56 12.23 3.43 5.71
C VAL A 56 11.30 2.22 5.68
N ALA A 57 10.51 2.07 6.72
CA ALA A 57 9.53 1.00 6.83
C ALA A 57 8.18 1.59 7.19
N TYR A 58 7.12 0.91 6.77
CA TYR A 58 5.75 1.37 6.99
C TYR A 58 4.98 0.36 7.80
N LYS A 59 4.11 0.85 8.66
CA LYS A 59 3.12 -0.01 9.28
C LYS A 59 2.17 -0.49 8.18
N THR A 60 1.97 -1.80 8.07
CA THR A 60 1.28 -2.39 6.93
C THR A 60 -0.13 -1.86 6.75
N ASP A 61 -0.91 -1.69 7.82
CA ASP A 61 -2.27 -1.18 7.70
C ASP A 61 -2.29 0.27 7.21
N SER A 62 -1.31 1.10 7.63
CA SER A 62 -1.18 2.46 7.12
C SER A 62 -0.82 2.47 5.64
N LEU A 63 0.07 1.58 5.22
CA LEU A 63 0.47 1.47 3.82
C LEU A 63 -0.69 1.07 2.95
N VAL A 64 -1.45 0.05 3.35
CA VAL A 64 -2.61 -0.42 2.59
C VAL A 64 -3.70 0.65 2.56
N GLY A 65 -3.95 1.31 3.69
CA GLY A 65 -4.92 2.40 3.75
C GLY A 65 -4.54 3.55 2.81
N TRP A 66 -3.27 3.91 2.80
CA TRP A 66 -2.75 4.93 1.89
C TRP A 66 -2.95 4.52 0.42
N LEU A 67 -2.63 3.26 0.09
CA LEU A 67 -2.78 2.75 -1.26
C LEU A 67 -4.23 2.85 -1.73
N VAL A 68 -5.16 2.42 -0.90
CA VAL A 68 -6.58 2.44 -1.22
C VAL A 68 -7.09 3.87 -1.40
N GLN A 69 -6.67 4.76 -0.52
CA GLN A 69 -7.10 6.16 -0.57
C GLN A 69 -6.52 6.88 -1.79
N THR A 70 -5.29 6.56 -2.15
CA THR A 70 -4.58 7.24 -3.24
C THR A 70 -5.07 6.77 -4.61
N MET A 71 -5.21 5.45 -4.78
CA MET A 71 -5.54 4.87 -6.07
C MET A 71 -7.02 4.56 -6.23
N GLY A 72 -7.74 4.46 -5.13
CA GLY A 72 -9.13 4.03 -5.15
C GLY A 72 -9.24 2.54 -5.40
N VAL A 73 -10.39 1.98 -5.03
CA VAL A 73 -10.67 0.56 -5.23
C VAL A 73 -12.08 0.43 -5.78
N LYS A 74 -12.20 -0.30 -6.88
CA LYS A 74 -13.49 -0.57 -7.49
C LYS A 74 -13.56 -2.04 -7.81
N ARG A 75 -14.61 -2.70 -7.33
CA ARG A 75 -14.81 -4.11 -7.63
C ARG A 75 -15.28 -4.26 -9.07
N ILE A 76 -14.61 -5.14 -9.80
CA ILE A 76 -14.99 -5.45 -11.17
C ILE A 76 -15.85 -6.70 -11.15
N GLN A 77 -17.08 -6.60 -11.66
CA GLN A 77 -18.01 -7.71 -11.68
C GLN A 77 -17.94 -8.51 -12.95
N ASN A 78 -17.42 -7.93 -14.01
CA ASN A 78 -17.35 -8.56 -15.31
C ASN A 78 -16.01 -8.24 -15.95
N LEU A 79 -15.21 -9.26 -16.23
CA LEU A 79 -13.88 -9.08 -16.80
C LEU A 79 -13.93 -8.41 -18.18
N ASN A 80 -15.04 -8.56 -18.90
CA ASN A 80 -15.18 -7.91 -20.20
C ASN A 80 -15.26 -6.38 -20.10
N SER A 81 -15.48 -5.85 -18.91
CA SER A 81 -15.52 -4.40 -18.71
C SER A 81 -14.13 -3.78 -18.57
N LEU A 82 -13.13 -4.62 -18.56
CA LEU A 82 -11.77 -4.12 -18.53
C LEU A 82 -11.38 -3.56 -19.89
#